data_d7891249f60b75c07bab5f3c15a611a4
#
_entry.id   d7891249f60b75c07bab5f3c15a611a4
#
_cell.length_a   1.000
_cell.length_b   1.000
_cell.length_c   1.000
_cell.angle_alpha   90.00
_cell.angle_beta   90.00
_cell.angle_gamma   90.00
#
_symmetry.space_group_name_H-M   'P 1'
#
loop_
_entity.id
_entity.type
_entity.pdbx_description
1 polymer ?
#
loop_
_entity_poly.entity_id
_entity_poly.type
_entity_poly.pdbx_seq_one_letter_code
_entity_poly.pdbx_strand_id
1 'polypeptide(L)'
;MSTSILLDEILAMLYKVKDSEEELKTIHNLLLTIIMKEEEEEKLAIPKKFIGLISDIVDNLECGFSTKIDVEKAIVVSVVNENGEEMEFFEEDSEGGNNETDEDIDTKEDDYFGTFINIDRLESFESFEIMKNFANSLDVSPLKYKLLNALQHKKPFANFNAIIHSSTAKEHWFHFRRKALEQYVVDTLTSNSLW
;
A
#
# COMPACT_ATOMS: atom_id res chain seq x y z
N MET A 1 -18.08 24.04 19.51
CA MET A 1 -16.86 24.63 20.07
C MET A 1 -16.24 25.50 19.01
N SER A 2 -15.81 26.73 19.34
CA SER A 2 -15.09 27.55 18.35
C SER A 2 -13.67 27.05 18.20
N THR A 3 -13.13 27.04 16.96
CA THR A 3 -11.75 26.62 16.63
C THR A 3 -10.71 27.34 17.49
N SER A 4 -10.96 28.61 17.85
CA SER A 4 -10.12 29.42 18.73
C SER A 4 -10.01 28.83 20.14
N ILE A 5 -11.12 28.39 20.73
CA ILE A 5 -11.13 27.80 22.09
C ILE A 5 -10.33 26.47 22.10
N LEU A 6 -10.49 25.66 21.07
CA LEU A 6 -9.77 24.39 20.95
C LEU A 6 -8.25 24.61 20.79
N LEU A 7 -7.86 25.63 20.02
CA LEU A 7 -6.46 26.02 19.86
C LEU A 7 -5.82 26.46 21.18
N ASP A 8 -6.54 27.27 21.94
CA ASP A 8 -6.08 27.77 23.26
C ASP A 8 -5.91 26.59 24.26
N GLU A 9 -6.83 25.63 24.23
CA GLU A 9 -6.72 24.40 25.04
C GLU A 9 -5.51 23.57 24.67
N ILE A 10 -5.25 23.34 23.36
CA ILE A 10 -4.09 22.61 22.87
C ILE A 10 -2.78 23.30 23.29
N LEU A 11 -2.70 24.62 23.13
CA LEU A 11 -1.54 25.40 23.55
C LEU A 11 -1.30 25.32 25.06
N ALA A 12 -2.37 25.33 25.85
CA ALA A 12 -2.27 25.17 27.30
C ALA A 12 -1.78 23.77 27.71
N MET A 13 -2.17 22.74 26.97
CA MET A 13 -1.66 21.36 27.18
C MET A 13 -0.17 21.24 26.82
N LEU A 14 0.23 21.80 25.68
CA LEU A 14 1.64 21.83 25.26
C LEU A 14 2.53 22.56 26.25
N TYR A 15 2.01 23.67 26.84
CA TYR A 15 2.75 24.43 27.84
C TYR A 15 3.03 23.63 29.13
N LYS A 16 2.15 22.67 29.49
CA LYS A 16 2.36 21.79 30.67
C LYS A 16 3.50 20.78 30.47
N VAL A 17 3.74 20.38 29.25
CA VAL A 17 4.75 19.34 28.91
C VAL A 17 6.01 19.95 28.26
N LYS A 18 6.12 21.25 28.17
CA LYS A 18 7.19 21.99 27.46
C LYS A 18 8.62 21.63 27.91
N ASP A 19 8.77 21.17 29.15
CA ASP A 19 10.06 20.86 29.74
C ASP A 19 10.40 19.34 29.65
N SER A 20 9.50 18.53 29.09
CA SER A 20 9.67 17.10 28.85
C SER A 20 9.94 16.81 27.37
N GLU A 21 11.20 16.58 27.04
CA GLU A 21 11.62 16.27 25.64
C GLU A 21 10.95 15.00 25.10
N GLU A 22 10.73 14.00 25.95
CA GLU A 22 10.11 12.73 25.58
C GLU A 22 8.61 12.90 25.22
N GLU A 23 7.88 13.63 26.05
CA GLU A 23 6.46 13.92 25.80
C GLU A 23 6.28 14.81 24.56
N LEU A 24 7.15 15.81 24.38
CA LEU A 24 7.12 16.66 23.18
C LEU A 24 7.43 15.86 21.91
N LYS A 25 8.38 14.92 21.92
CA LYS A 25 8.63 14.02 20.79
C LYS A 25 7.43 13.13 20.48
N THR A 26 6.76 12.63 21.50
CA THR A 26 5.56 11.81 21.33
C THR A 26 4.43 12.60 20.66
N ILE A 27 4.17 13.83 21.15
CA ILE A 27 3.16 14.73 20.57
C ILE A 27 3.54 15.12 19.14
N HIS A 28 4.80 15.46 18.89
CA HIS A 28 5.30 15.80 17.56
C HIS A 28 5.07 14.64 16.56
N ASN A 29 5.41 13.42 16.93
CA ASN A 29 5.20 12.25 16.08
C ASN A 29 3.71 11.99 15.82
N LEU A 30 2.86 12.18 16.84
CA LEU A 30 1.40 12.05 16.69
C LEU A 30 0.85 13.10 15.72
N LEU A 31 1.26 14.36 15.85
CA LEU A 31 0.84 15.43 14.95
C LEU A 31 1.33 15.20 13.52
N LEU A 32 2.58 14.77 13.34
CA LEU A 32 3.08 14.41 12.03
C LEU A 32 2.25 13.30 11.40
N THR A 33 1.90 12.28 12.16
CA THR A 33 1.06 11.18 11.67
C THR A 33 -0.32 11.66 11.22
N ILE A 34 -0.94 12.56 11.98
CA ILE A 34 -2.26 13.12 11.64
C ILE A 34 -2.16 14.00 10.39
N ILE A 35 -1.19 14.92 10.34
CA ILE A 35 -1.00 15.85 9.21
C ILE A 35 -0.69 15.08 7.94
N MET A 36 0.22 14.09 8.00
CA MET A 36 0.55 13.27 6.84
C MET A 36 -0.65 12.46 6.33
N LYS A 37 -1.51 12.00 7.26
CA LYS A 37 -2.72 11.28 6.89
C LYS A 37 -3.75 12.20 6.21
N GLU A 38 -3.94 13.42 6.70
CA GLU A 38 -4.83 14.42 6.09
C GLU A 38 -4.32 14.86 4.70
N GLU A 39 -3.00 15.08 4.54
CA GLU A 39 -2.40 15.44 3.24
C GLU A 39 -2.53 14.30 2.23
N GLU A 40 -2.56 13.04 2.67
CA GLU A 40 -2.77 11.88 1.81
C GLU A 40 -4.24 11.75 1.39
N GLU A 41 -5.18 12.01 2.27
CA GLU A 41 -6.63 11.99 1.95
C GLU A 41 -7.02 13.13 0.98
N GLU A 42 -6.37 14.30 1.05
CA GLU A 42 -6.61 15.41 0.11
C GLU A 42 -5.94 15.20 -1.27
N LYS A 43 -4.78 14.52 -1.32
CA LYS A 43 -4.08 14.25 -2.59
C LYS A 43 -4.75 13.19 -3.44
N LEU A 44 -5.50 12.30 -2.85
CA LEU A 44 -6.15 11.19 -3.52
C LEU A 44 -7.65 11.43 -3.54
N ALA A 45 -8.14 12.17 -4.54
CA ALA A 45 -9.58 12.24 -4.85
C ALA A 45 -10.10 10.87 -5.34
N ILE A 46 -9.75 9.80 -4.60
CA ILE A 46 -10.17 8.43 -4.91
C ILE A 46 -11.61 8.24 -4.44
N PRO A 47 -12.50 7.77 -5.32
CA PRO A 47 -13.82 7.39 -4.89
C PRO A 47 -13.77 6.35 -3.76
N LYS A 48 -14.59 6.55 -2.71
CA LYS A 48 -14.58 5.72 -1.50
C LYS A 48 -14.67 4.21 -1.77
N LYS A 49 -15.36 3.82 -2.85
CA LYS A 49 -15.50 2.41 -3.25
C LYS A 49 -14.16 1.74 -3.60
N PHE A 50 -13.13 2.51 -3.98
CA PHE A 50 -11.82 1.96 -4.34
C PHE A 50 -10.82 1.91 -3.18
N ILE A 51 -11.10 2.53 -2.04
CA ILE A 51 -10.15 2.58 -0.91
C ILE A 51 -9.81 1.17 -0.41
N GLY A 52 -10.80 0.32 -0.21
CA GLY A 52 -10.60 -1.09 0.17
C GLY A 52 -9.85 -1.87 -0.92
N LEU A 53 -10.30 -1.70 -2.17
CA LEU A 53 -9.70 -2.35 -3.33
C LEU A 53 -8.20 -2.04 -3.49
N ILE A 54 -7.79 -0.78 -3.27
CA ILE A 54 -6.37 -0.40 -3.33
C ILE A 54 -5.56 -1.19 -2.30
N SER A 55 -6.07 -1.33 -1.07
CA SER A 55 -5.41 -2.12 -0.02
C SER A 55 -5.22 -3.58 -0.44
N ASP A 56 -6.27 -4.21 -0.98
CA ASP A 56 -6.25 -5.61 -1.41
C ASP A 56 -5.28 -5.83 -2.58
N ILE A 57 -5.25 -4.90 -3.54
CA ILE A 57 -4.29 -4.93 -4.65
C ILE A 57 -2.85 -4.79 -4.12
N VAL A 58 -2.60 -3.87 -3.19
CA VAL A 58 -1.26 -3.67 -2.61
C VAL A 58 -0.80 -4.92 -1.88
N ASP A 59 -1.68 -5.59 -1.13
CA ASP A 59 -1.34 -6.83 -0.44
C ASP A 59 -0.95 -7.94 -1.44
N ASN A 60 -1.64 -8.04 -2.58
CA ASN A 60 -1.28 -8.95 -3.66
C ASN A 60 0.08 -8.58 -4.31
N LEU A 61 0.31 -7.30 -4.58
CA LEU A 61 1.59 -6.82 -5.13
C LEU A 61 2.76 -7.05 -4.17
N GLU A 62 2.56 -6.93 -2.85
CA GLU A 62 3.57 -7.26 -1.84
C GLU A 62 3.95 -8.74 -1.84
N CYS A 63 2.99 -9.61 -2.17
CA CYS A 63 3.20 -11.05 -2.38
C CYS A 63 3.80 -11.39 -3.76
N GLY A 64 3.94 -10.40 -4.66
CA GLY A 64 4.50 -10.60 -6.00
C GLY A 64 3.50 -11.05 -7.05
N PHE A 65 2.20 -10.88 -6.79
CA PHE A 65 1.12 -11.19 -7.73
C PHE A 65 0.74 -9.98 -8.58
N SER A 66 0.34 -10.20 -9.82
CA SER A 66 -0.45 -9.28 -10.63
C SER A 66 -1.93 -9.48 -10.30
N THR A 67 -2.73 -8.43 -10.41
CA THR A 67 -4.12 -8.44 -9.97
C THR A 67 -5.04 -7.99 -11.10
N LYS A 68 -6.09 -8.78 -11.40
CA LYS A 68 -7.17 -8.39 -12.31
C LYS A 68 -8.36 -7.90 -11.51
N ILE A 69 -8.87 -6.75 -11.84
CA ILE A 69 -9.98 -6.11 -11.14
C ILE A 69 -11.16 -5.86 -12.06
N ASP A 70 -12.36 -5.96 -11.48
CA ASP A 70 -13.59 -5.44 -12.06
C ASP A 70 -13.82 -4.02 -11.52
N VAL A 71 -13.75 -3.05 -12.41
CA VAL A 71 -13.84 -1.63 -12.05
C VAL A 71 -15.25 -1.22 -11.66
N GLU A 72 -16.27 -1.83 -12.27
CA GLU A 72 -17.67 -1.50 -12.00
C GLU A 72 -18.07 -1.94 -10.61
N LYS A 73 -17.70 -3.16 -10.25
CA LYS A 73 -17.94 -3.73 -8.92
C LYS A 73 -16.94 -3.29 -7.88
N ALA A 74 -15.79 -2.76 -8.29
CA ALA A 74 -14.63 -2.41 -7.44
C ALA A 74 -14.14 -3.59 -6.59
N ILE A 75 -13.94 -4.74 -7.24
CA ILE A 75 -13.47 -5.98 -6.60
C ILE A 75 -12.26 -6.57 -7.34
N VAL A 76 -11.47 -7.36 -6.64
CA VAL A 76 -10.46 -8.24 -7.23
C VAL A 76 -11.17 -9.47 -7.80
N VAL A 77 -10.93 -9.77 -9.07
CA VAL A 77 -11.49 -10.94 -9.76
C VAL A 77 -10.54 -12.11 -9.73
N SER A 78 -9.26 -11.86 -10.02
CA SER A 78 -8.23 -12.88 -9.99
C SER A 78 -6.87 -12.29 -9.70
N VAL A 79 -5.94 -13.13 -9.26
CA VAL A 79 -4.52 -12.82 -9.11
C VAL A 79 -3.69 -13.80 -9.91
N VAL A 80 -2.59 -13.31 -10.49
CA VAL A 80 -1.69 -14.11 -11.32
C VAL A 80 -0.31 -14.12 -10.67
N ASN A 81 0.24 -15.31 -10.46
CA ASN A 81 1.58 -15.47 -9.90
C ASN A 81 2.69 -15.26 -10.96
N GLU A 82 3.94 -15.36 -10.55
CA GLU A 82 5.10 -15.23 -11.43
C GLU A 82 5.19 -16.27 -12.55
N ASN A 83 4.49 -17.41 -12.40
CA ASN A 83 4.45 -18.49 -13.39
C ASN A 83 3.30 -18.33 -14.38
N GLY A 84 2.46 -17.29 -14.21
CA GLY A 84 1.27 -17.07 -15.02
C GLY A 84 0.07 -17.94 -14.62
N GLU A 85 0.11 -18.54 -13.42
CA GLU A 85 -1.02 -19.30 -12.88
C GLU A 85 -2.02 -18.34 -12.28
N GLU A 86 -3.26 -18.39 -12.76
CA GLU A 86 -4.36 -17.57 -12.31
C GLU A 86 -5.12 -18.24 -11.17
N MET A 87 -5.35 -17.48 -10.09
CA MET A 87 -6.21 -17.87 -8.98
C MET A 87 -7.44 -16.98 -9.02
N GLU A 88 -8.58 -17.55 -9.33
CA GLU A 88 -9.85 -16.84 -9.33
C GLU A 88 -10.41 -16.76 -7.91
N PHE A 89 -10.93 -15.59 -7.54
CA PHE A 89 -11.65 -15.40 -6.30
C PHE A 89 -13.15 -15.51 -6.62
N PHE A 90 -13.72 -16.68 -6.34
CA PHE A 90 -15.17 -16.83 -6.32
C PHE A 90 -15.68 -16.28 -4.99
N GLU A 91 -16.55 -15.28 -5.02
CA GLU A 91 -17.38 -14.98 -3.85
C GLU A 91 -18.31 -16.18 -3.65
N GLU A 92 -17.99 -17.03 -2.69
CA GLU A 92 -18.98 -17.96 -2.15
C GLU A 92 -20.04 -17.11 -1.47
N ASP A 93 -21.16 -16.87 -2.16
CA ASP A 93 -22.40 -16.44 -1.53
C ASP A 93 -22.78 -17.52 -0.49
N SER A 94 -22.38 -17.25 0.76
CA SER A 94 -22.69 -18.08 1.90
C SER A 94 -24.17 -17.97 2.25
N GLU A 95 -25.01 -18.69 1.55
CA GLU A 95 -26.30 -19.18 2.12
C GLU A 95 -26.49 -20.65 1.76
N GLY A 96 -26.59 -21.43 2.82
CA GLY A 96 -26.53 -22.87 2.86
C GLY A 96 -27.50 -23.61 1.99
N GLY A 97 -27.10 -24.79 1.58
CA GLY A 97 -27.96 -25.80 1.01
C GLY A 97 -27.18 -26.99 0.48
N ASN A 98 -27.08 -28.03 1.31
CA ASN A 98 -26.72 -29.37 0.87
C ASN A 98 -27.55 -29.74 -0.35
N ASN A 99 -26.89 -30.17 -1.44
CA ASN A 99 -27.37 -31.36 -2.16
C ASN A 99 -26.28 -31.82 -3.17
N GLU A 100 -25.84 -33.04 -2.96
CA GLU A 100 -25.11 -33.85 -3.93
C GLU A 100 -26.02 -34.04 -5.16
N THR A 101 -25.58 -33.58 -6.32
CA THR A 101 -25.89 -34.20 -7.60
C THR A 101 -24.78 -33.84 -8.59
N ASP A 102 -24.01 -34.86 -8.97
CA ASP A 102 -23.19 -34.87 -10.18
C ASP A 102 -24.12 -34.67 -11.38
N GLU A 103 -24.23 -33.45 -11.85
CA GLU A 103 -24.70 -33.15 -13.20
C GLU A 103 -23.82 -32.12 -13.81
N ASP A 104 -23.35 -32.42 -15.04
CA ASP A 104 -22.49 -31.63 -15.90
C ASP A 104 -22.78 -30.15 -15.77
N ILE A 105 -21.87 -29.41 -15.08
CA ILE A 105 -21.88 -27.96 -15.07
C ILE A 105 -21.40 -27.56 -16.46
N ASP A 106 -22.38 -27.42 -17.34
CA ASP A 106 -22.23 -26.64 -18.57
C ASP A 106 -21.89 -25.22 -18.12
N THR A 107 -20.59 -24.93 -18.06
CA THR A 107 -20.07 -23.59 -17.80
C THR A 107 -20.57 -22.71 -18.94
N LYS A 108 -21.76 -22.19 -18.78
CA LYS A 108 -22.17 -21.01 -19.53
C LYS A 108 -21.16 -19.93 -19.12
N GLU A 109 -20.21 -19.67 -19.98
CA GLU A 109 -19.55 -18.38 -20.08
C GLU A 109 -20.67 -17.37 -20.30
N ASP A 110 -21.32 -16.93 -19.20
CA ASP A 110 -22.13 -15.74 -19.24
C ASP A 110 -21.16 -14.66 -19.73
N ASP A 111 -21.45 -14.07 -20.90
CA ASP A 111 -20.79 -12.91 -21.47
C ASP A 111 -20.85 -11.78 -20.43
N TYR A 112 -19.95 -11.84 -19.41
CA TYR A 112 -19.84 -10.82 -18.41
C TYR A 112 -19.14 -9.62 -19.04
N PHE A 113 -19.90 -8.66 -19.50
CA PHE A 113 -19.44 -7.38 -20.04
C PHE A 113 -18.98 -6.45 -18.89
N GLY A 114 -17.93 -6.83 -18.17
CA GLY A 114 -17.29 -5.96 -17.17
C GLY A 114 -16.10 -5.20 -17.74
N THR A 115 -15.81 -4.04 -17.18
CA THR A 115 -14.57 -3.31 -17.48
C THR A 115 -13.47 -3.86 -16.59
N PHE A 116 -12.60 -4.70 -17.16
CA PHE A 116 -11.48 -5.30 -16.44
C PHE A 116 -10.19 -4.52 -16.66
N ILE A 117 -9.40 -4.39 -15.60
CA ILE A 117 -8.05 -3.82 -15.63
C ILE A 117 -7.09 -4.78 -14.95
N ASN A 118 -5.92 -4.96 -15.57
CA ASN A 118 -4.82 -5.68 -14.97
C ASN A 118 -3.87 -4.66 -14.33
N ILE A 119 -3.50 -4.92 -13.08
CA ILE A 119 -2.44 -4.22 -12.36
C ILE A 119 -1.30 -5.19 -12.20
N ASP A 120 -0.26 -4.98 -12.98
CA ASP A 120 0.88 -5.86 -13.01
C ASP A 120 1.77 -5.68 -11.79
N ARG A 121 2.43 -6.75 -11.37
CA ARG A 121 3.47 -6.66 -10.35
C ARG A 121 4.60 -5.75 -10.81
N LEU A 122 5.25 -5.10 -9.86
CA LEU A 122 6.39 -4.24 -10.18
C LEU A 122 7.52 -5.02 -10.86
N GLU A 123 8.05 -4.44 -11.90
CA GLU A 123 9.29 -4.88 -12.51
C GLU A 123 10.48 -4.70 -11.55
N SER A 124 11.55 -5.48 -11.79
CA SER A 124 12.74 -5.42 -10.94
C SER A 124 13.37 -4.03 -10.87
N PHE A 125 13.31 -3.25 -11.95
CA PHE A 125 13.85 -1.89 -11.97
C PHE A 125 12.99 -0.92 -11.14
N GLU A 126 11.66 -1.06 -11.14
CA GLU A 126 10.74 -0.24 -10.34
C GLU A 126 10.94 -0.50 -8.84
N SER A 127 11.01 -1.78 -8.47
CA SER A 127 11.33 -2.19 -7.11
C SER A 127 12.71 -1.66 -6.66
N PHE A 128 13.68 -1.63 -7.56
CA PHE A 128 15.01 -1.06 -7.30
C PHE A 128 14.95 0.46 -7.06
N GLU A 129 14.16 1.20 -7.86
CA GLU A 129 13.99 2.65 -7.66
C GLU A 129 13.29 2.96 -6.35
N ILE A 130 12.32 2.15 -5.90
CA ILE A 130 11.70 2.31 -4.57
C ILE A 130 12.76 2.17 -3.46
N MET A 131 13.64 1.16 -3.53
CA MET A 131 14.72 0.99 -2.56
C MET A 131 15.68 2.17 -2.54
N LYS A 132 16.05 2.66 -3.72
CA LYS A 132 16.96 3.80 -3.89
C LYS A 132 16.33 5.10 -3.36
N ASN A 133 15.05 5.32 -3.64
CA ASN A 133 14.31 6.47 -3.15
C ASN A 133 14.20 6.45 -1.63
N PHE A 134 13.92 5.28 -1.03
CA PHE A 134 13.96 5.11 0.42
C PHE A 134 15.34 5.46 1.00
N ALA A 135 16.40 4.88 0.44
CA ALA A 135 17.75 5.17 0.94
C ALA A 135 18.10 6.66 0.84
N ASN A 136 17.62 7.34 -0.23
CA ASN A 136 17.83 8.78 -0.41
C ASN A 136 16.98 9.64 0.54
N SER A 137 15.80 9.19 0.94
CA SER A 137 14.92 9.92 1.87
C SER A 137 15.43 9.94 3.31
N LEU A 138 16.32 9.02 3.67
CA LEU A 138 16.94 9.01 5.00
C LEU A 138 17.85 10.21 5.21
N ASP A 139 17.90 10.69 6.46
CA ASP A 139 18.89 11.66 6.88
C ASP A 139 20.32 11.14 6.65
N VAL A 140 21.27 12.05 6.56
CA VAL A 140 22.70 11.71 6.41
C VAL A 140 23.15 10.87 7.60
N SER A 141 23.34 9.59 7.38
CA SER A 141 23.64 8.60 8.43
C SER A 141 24.47 7.44 7.88
N PRO A 142 25.17 6.69 8.74
CA PRO A 142 25.87 5.48 8.32
C PRO A 142 24.94 4.46 7.64
N LEU A 143 23.67 4.39 8.04
CA LEU A 143 22.69 3.50 7.42
C LEU A 143 22.41 3.87 5.96
N LYS A 144 22.15 5.15 5.68
CA LYS A 144 21.96 5.67 4.31
C LYS A 144 23.09 5.23 3.39
N TYR A 145 24.33 5.46 3.81
CA TYR A 145 25.51 5.10 2.99
C TYR A 145 25.62 3.58 2.79
N LYS A 146 25.33 2.77 3.81
CA LYS A 146 25.32 1.30 3.68
C LYS A 146 24.28 0.83 2.68
N LEU A 147 23.06 1.37 2.72
CA LEU A 147 21.98 1.02 1.80
C LEU A 147 22.32 1.41 0.36
N LEU A 148 22.76 2.65 0.13
CA LEU A 148 23.16 3.10 -1.20
C LEU A 148 24.33 2.28 -1.76
N ASN A 149 25.29 1.93 -0.92
CA ASN A 149 26.41 1.07 -1.32
C ASN A 149 25.93 -0.36 -1.66
N ALA A 150 25.00 -0.92 -0.89
CA ALA A 150 24.42 -2.25 -1.15
C ALA A 150 23.74 -2.33 -2.52
N LEU A 151 23.06 -1.25 -2.93
CA LEU A 151 22.39 -1.16 -4.23
C LEU A 151 23.38 -1.10 -5.43
N GLN A 152 24.64 -0.72 -5.20
CA GLN A 152 25.67 -0.66 -6.26
C GLN A 152 26.40 -1.99 -6.48
N HIS A 153 26.18 -2.98 -5.63
CA HIS A 153 26.90 -4.26 -5.67
C HIS A 153 26.05 -5.39 -6.27
N LYS A 154 26.69 -6.54 -6.51
CA LYS A 154 26.00 -7.76 -6.94
C LYS A 154 24.94 -8.14 -5.90
N LYS A 155 23.78 -8.63 -6.36
CA LYS A 155 22.62 -9.02 -5.55
C LYS A 155 22.07 -7.86 -4.70
N PRO A 156 21.74 -6.70 -5.31
CA PRO A 156 21.35 -5.48 -4.59
C PRO A 156 20.15 -5.70 -3.67
N PHE A 157 19.12 -6.43 -4.11
CA PHE A 157 17.93 -6.73 -3.32
C PHE A 157 18.25 -7.50 -2.03
N ALA A 158 19.04 -8.56 -2.14
CA ALA A 158 19.41 -9.38 -0.99
C ALA A 158 20.26 -8.58 0.02
N ASN A 159 21.22 -7.81 -0.48
CA ASN A 159 22.08 -6.99 0.38
C ASN A 159 21.29 -5.88 1.07
N PHE A 160 20.41 -5.19 0.35
CA PHE A 160 19.54 -4.14 0.91
C PHE A 160 18.66 -4.72 2.01
N ASN A 161 17.95 -5.82 1.74
CA ASN A 161 17.07 -6.47 2.69
C ASN A 161 17.81 -6.93 3.94
N ALA A 162 19.01 -7.51 3.81
CA ALA A 162 19.82 -7.92 4.95
C ALA A 162 20.16 -6.74 5.90
N ILE A 163 20.47 -5.56 5.32
CA ILE A 163 20.76 -4.36 6.10
C ILE A 163 19.49 -3.83 6.77
N ILE A 164 18.39 -3.73 6.02
CA ILE A 164 17.11 -3.23 6.55
C ILE A 164 16.60 -4.10 7.70
N HIS A 165 16.59 -5.44 7.53
CA HIS A 165 16.09 -6.35 8.55
C HIS A 165 16.88 -6.29 9.87
N SER A 166 18.15 -5.91 9.82
CA SER A 166 19.01 -5.74 11.00
C SER A 166 19.04 -4.29 11.54
N SER A 167 18.29 -3.36 10.93
CA SER A 167 18.30 -1.95 11.30
C SER A 167 17.05 -1.54 12.06
N THR A 168 17.12 -0.37 12.70
CA THR A 168 15.95 0.28 13.33
C THR A 168 15.00 0.92 12.31
N ALA A 169 15.38 0.98 11.02
CA ALA A 169 14.58 1.56 9.96
C ALA A 169 13.66 0.53 9.27
N LYS A 170 13.58 -0.71 9.79
CA LYS A 170 12.78 -1.79 9.22
C LYS A 170 11.31 -1.40 9.02
N GLU A 171 10.66 -0.92 10.08
CA GLU A 171 9.24 -0.51 10.04
C GLU A 171 9.03 0.68 9.09
N HIS A 172 9.97 1.64 9.10
CA HIS A 172 9.94 2.79 8.20
C HIS A 172 10.06 2.36 6.73
N TRP A 173 10.90 1.36 6.43
CA TRP A 173 11.01 0.79 5.10
C TRP A 173 9.71 0.14 4.63
N PHE A 174 9.08 -0.70 5.44
CA PHE A 174 7.82 -1.35 5.05
C PHE A 174 6.70 -0.33 4.80
N HIS A 175 6.60 0.67 5.66
CA HIS A 175 5.65 1.75 5.46
C HIS A 175 5.92 2.54 4.17
N PHE A 176 7.18 2.91 3.92
CA PHE A 176 7.58 3.62 2.71
C PHE A 176 7.28 2.79 1.45
N ARG A 177 7.60 1.49 1.47
CA ARG A 177 7.34 0.59 0.36
C ARG A 177 5.84 0.47 0.08
N ARG A 178 5.03 0.29 1.12
CA ARG A 178 3.57 0.20 0.99
C ARG A 178 2.98 1.46 0.35
N LYS A 179 3.39 2.63 0.80
CA LYS A 179 2.98 3.91 0.19
C LYS A 179 3.36 4.03 -1.28
N ALA A 180 4.55 3.59 -1.64
CA ALA A 180 4.98 3.58 -3.03
C ALA A 180 4.11 2.65 -3.89
N LEU A 181 3.70 1.50 -3.36
CA LEU A 181 2.78 0.58 -4.01
C LEU A 181 1.35 1.16 -4.11
N GLU A 182 0.85 1.78 -3.06
CA GLU A 182 -0.43 2.48 -3.06
C GLU A 182 -0.47 3.56 -4.15
N GLN A 183 0.59 4.36 -4.26
CA GLN A 183 0.70 5.38 -5.30
C GLN A 183 0.74 4.76 -6.71
N TYR A 184 1.49 3.67 -6.89
CA TYR A 184 1.55 2.93 -8.15
C TYR A 184 0.16 2.44 -8.59
N VAL A 185 -0.61 1.86 -7.66
CA VAL A 185 -1.98 1.40 -7.94
C VAL A 185 -2.87 2.57 -8.32
N VAL A 186 -2.82 3.66 -7.56
CA VAL A 186 -3.61 4.88 -7.85
C VAL A 186 -3.26 5.46 -9.21
N ASP A 187 -2.00 5.60 -9.53
CA ASP A 187 -1.54 6.13 -10.83
C ASP A 187 -2.02 5.24 -11.98
N THR A 188 -1.98 3.92 -11.80
CA THR A 188 -2.47 2.96 -12.79
C THR A 188 -3.98 3.08 -12.98
N LEU A 189 -4.75 3.16 -11.92
CA LEU A 189 -6.20 3.32 -11.97
C LEU A 189 -6.59 4.68 -12.59
N THR A 190 -5.90 5.75 -12.22
CA THR A 190 -6.12 7.10 -12.76
C THR A 190 -5.81 7.17 -14.25
N SER A 191 -4.70 6.57 -14.68
CA SER A 191 -4.30 6.54 -16.09
C SER A 191 -5.30 5.82 -16.98
N ASN A 192 -6.09 4.90 -16.40
CA ASN A 192 -7.18 4.23 -17.09
C ASN A 192 -8.51 5.00 -17.02
N SER A 193 -8.49 6.26 -16.58
CA SER A 193 -9.65 7.18 -16.54
C SER A 193 -10.85 6.62 -15.74
N LEU A 194 -10.62 6.04 -14.59
CA LEU A 194 -11.65 5.40 -13.77
C LEU A 194 -12.38 6.34 -12.81
N TRP A 195 -11.92 7.59 -12.68
CA TRP A 195 -12.54 8.69 -11.92
C TRP A 195 -12.10 10.05 -12.44
#